data_c06f7772e3d07b742591cb69340153b9
#
_entry.id   c06f7772e3d07b742591cb69340153b9
#
_cell.length_a   1.000
_cell.length_b   1.000
_cell.length_c   1.000
_cell.angle_alpha   90.00
_cell.angle_beta   90.00
_cell.angle_gamma   90.00
#
_symmetry.space_group_name_H-M   'P 1'
#
loop_
_entity.id
_entity.type
_entity.pdbx_description
1 polymer ?
#
loop_
_entity_poly.entity_id
_entity_poly.type
_entity_poly.pdbx_seq_one_letter_code
_entity_poly.pdbx_strand_id
1 'polypeptide(L)'
;MLHLILFVVKWISTFLLLGYYAYAFAQSDSTLFLNEVQVYGMPVTKYAPGGKTEHLRVQHNGTLTDVLAQQTPLYFKIYGNGQLATVAFRGTSASQTAVLWNGINVNSPTLGQTDFSLWPTFLLEEITLQYGTASALYGTDALGGSVLLNAGTPAFTGKNNFQLQQEAGSFGHWLTGVKATYGTQKTELRSKAYHRQLKNDFEFTSPKVGFTKKQQFASTESYGFDQQVFWKIAQAGELSVHGQYAHNFREVQPTVTSNNAGDVLQDNNTRLAAMYRHENLEGSLFATVGYVINDQLYNRTSRTRSDQLTALLQYDFALGKRSSMRTGVNWTRYDARSDGYGHRLHDNRYDGFVSFRHRVSPVWLLSLNARQSVYQNSAAPFSPSWGNEFILKKNDGLKLTLRTQLGRGYRVPTLNDRYWVPGGNPDLRAENGLQAETGMLFTKKNDATEFSFDVTHHRLWINDWIAWLPNNSGLWTPSNLSKVQVSGMESQISYRINRTIYKWHLGATYAYTRSLNKKGLNAYDVATINKQLPYVPIHAARTFAKISCKTWIAEVNTEFNSLRYTTLDNAAHQTLEAYALLSVSAGKSLQIKKTETSIRLQINNLLNTYYETIESRAMPGRNFLTTFIVKF
;
A
#
# COMPACT_ATOMS: atom_id res chain seq x y z
N MET A 1 -26.31 1.84 15.98
CA MET A 1 -25.98 1.07 14.76
C MET A 1 -27.14 1.05 13.75
N LEU A 2 -28.36 0.67 14.15
CA LEU A 2 -29.53 0.64 13.24
C LEU A 2 -29.91 2.03 12.69
N HIS A 3 -29.83 3.09 13.49
CA HIS A 3 -30.11 4.46 13.06
C HIS A 3 -29.08 5.00 12.04
N LEU A 4 -27.83 4.58 12.12
CA LEU A 4 -26.79 5.00 11.14
C LEU A 4 -26.97 4.31 9.79
N ILE A 5 -27.37 3.04 9.80
CA ILE A 5 -27.66 2.27 8.57
C ILE A 5 -28.90 2.86 7.89
N LEU A 6 -29.95 3.19 8.64
CA LEU A 6 -31.15 3.84 8.11
C LEU A 6 -30.88 5.25 7.56
N PHE A 7 -29.97 6.00 8.17
CA PHE A 7 -29.55 7.31 7.69
C PHE A 7 -28.81 7.21 6.36
N VAL A 8 -27.85 6.29 6.23
CA VAL A 8 -27.10 6.05 4.99
C VAL A 8 -28.02 5.54 3.86
N VAL A 9 -28.95 4.63 4.17
CA VAL A 9 -29.94 4.12 3.20
C VAL A 9 -30.87 5.24 2.72
N LYS A 10 -31.30 6.13 3.61
CA LYS A 10 -32.17 7.27 3.27
C LYS A 10 -31.46 8.27 2.34
N TRP A 11 -30.18 8.52 2.53
CA TRP A 11 -29.41 9.41 1.64
C TRP A 11 -29.07 8.76 0.29
N ILE A 12 -28.83 7.46 0.26
CA ILE A 12 -28.63 6.72 -1.00
C ILE A 12 -29.92 6.72 -1.83
N SER A 13 -31.08 6.54 -1.20
CA SER A 13 -32.38 6.60 -1.90
C SER A 13 -32.71 8.01 -2.40
N THR A 14 -32.35 9.05 -1.66
CA THR A 14 -32.55 10.45 -2.10
C THR A 14 -31.64 10.82 -3.30
N PHE A 15 -30.39 10.29 -3.31
CA PHE A 15 -29.47 10.49 -4.43
C PHE A 15 -29.90 9.71 -5.70
N LEU A 16 -30.52 8.54 -5.54
CA LEU A 16 -31.10 7.76 -6.64
C LEU A 16 -32.33 8.46 -7.26
N LEU A 17 -33.13 9.18 -6.45
CA LEU A 17 -34.27 9.94 -6.92
C LEU A 17 -33.87 11.20 -7.70
N LEU A 18 -32.77 11.86 -7.32
CA LEU A 18 -32.25 13.02 -8.08
C LEU A 18 -31.69 12.65 -9.45
N GLY A 19 -31.24 11.41 -9.64
CA GLY A 19 -30.78 10.88 -10.94
C GLY A 19 -31.92 10.66 -11.96
N TYR A 20 -33.16 10.59 -11.52
CA TYR A 20 -34.31 10.29 -12.39
C TYR A 20 -34.80 11.49 -13.22
N TYR A 21 -34.42 12.72 -12.86
CA TYR A 21 -34.92 13.96 -13.50
C TYR A 21 -34.01 14.56 -14.58
N ALA A 22 -32.89 13.94 -14.92
CA ALA A 22 -31.98 14.45 -15.94
C ALA A 22 -32.14 13.74 -17.30
N TYR A 23 -33.34 13.70 -17.83
CA TYR A 23 -33.56 13.34 -19.23
C TYR A 23 -33.55 14.62 -20.10
N ALA A 24 -32.53 14.81 -20.95
CA ALA A 24 -32.64 15.37 -22.30
C ALA A 24 -31.30 15.50 -23.04
N PHE A 25 -31.32 14.99 -24.27
CA PHE A 25 -30.52 15.26 -25.47
C PHE A 25 -29.09 14.76 -25.57
N ALA A 26 -28.94 13.78 -26.48
CA ALA A 26 -27.71 13.17 -26.92
C ALA A 26 -27.21 13.80 -28.22
N GLN A 27 -25.89 13.88 -28.36
CA GLN A 27 -25.19 13.65 -29.63
C GLN A 27 -23.83 12.98 -29.38
N SER A 28 -23.48 12.07 -30.29
CA SER A 28 -22.39 11.12 -30.19
C SER A 28 -21.03 11.76 -30.38
N ASP A 29 -20.03 11.34 -29.59
CA ASP A 29 -18.68 11.21 -30.10
C ASP A 29 -17.82 10.19 -29.35
N SER A 30 -17.03 9.53 -30.12
CA SER A 30 -16.06 8.46 -29.95
C SER A 30 -15.57 8.11 -28.54
N THR A 31 -15.94 6.93 -28.10
CA THR A 31 -15.41 6.25 -26.93
C THR A 31 -14.05 5.64 -27.20
N LEU A 32 -13.03 6.12 -26.52
CA LEU A 32 -11.79 5.37 -26.35
C LEU A 32 -12.08 4.17 -25.44
N PHE A 33 -12.23 3.00 -26.03
CA PHE A 33 -12.18 1.74 -25.31
C PHE A 33 -10.75 1.55 -24.77
N LEU A 34 -10.57 1.68 -23.47
CA LEU A 34 -9.37 1.20 -22.83
C LEU A 34 -9.44 -0.33 -22.82
N ASN A 35 -8.71 -0.96 -23.71
CA ASN A 35 -8.47 -2.40 -23.67
C ASN A 35 -7.94 -2.82 -22.30
N GLU A 36 -8.30 -4.03 -21.89
CA GLU A 36 -7.73 -4.69 -20.71
C GLU A 36 -6.20 -4.55 -20.78
N VAL A 37 -5.65 -3.73 -19.88
CA VAL A 37 -4.21 -3.47 -19.86
C VAL A 37 -3.54 -4.74 -19.35
N GLN A 38 -2.87 -5.44 -20.25
CA GLN A 38 -1.92 -6.47 -19.83
C GLN A 38 -0.81 -5.76 -19.05
N VAL A 39 -0.68 -6.11 -17.76
CA VAL A 39 0.35 -5.60 -16.88
C VAL A 39 1.68 -6.16 -17.36
N TYR A 40 2.49 -5.36 -18.01
CA TYR A 40 3.86 -5.69 -18.43
C TYR A 40 4.91 -5.31 -17.37
N GLY A 41 4.52 -5.19 -16.12
CA GLY A 41 5.45 -5.30 -15.01
C GLY A 41 5.82 -6.76 -14.82
N MET A 42 6.86 -7.09 -14.03
CA MET A 42 7.08 -8.49 -13.62
C MET A 42 5.71 -9.13 -13.35
N PRO A 43 5.33 -10.24 -14.00
CA PRO A 43 4.04 -10.86 -13.72
C PRO A 43 4.11 -11.54 -12.35
N VAL A 44 4.18 -10.70 -11.33
CA VAL A 44 4.42 -11.10 -9.93
C VAL A 44 3.27 -11.99 -9.48
N THR A 45 2.06 -11.70 -9.95
CA THR A 45 0.85 -12.45 -9.63
C THR A 45 0.71 -13.76 -10.41
N LYS A 46 1.52 -13.98 -11.46
CA LYS A 46 1.49 -15.22 -12.27
C LYS A 46 1.64 -16.49 -11.43
N TYR A 47 2.46 -16.44 -10.37
CA TYR A 47 2.76 -17.56 -9.49
C TYR A 47 2.04 -17.47 -8.13
N ALA A 48 1.05 -16.59 -8.00
CA ALA A 48 0.24 -16.40 -6.81
C ALA A 48 -1.25 -16.85 -6.97
N PRO A 49 -1.63 -17.82 -7.83
CA PRO A 49 -3.00 -18.30 -7.84
C PRO A 49 -3.35 -18.86 -6.45
N GLY A 50 -4.57 -18.64 -6.03
CA GLY A 50 -5.05 -19.02 -4.70
C GLY A 50 -4.99 -17.92 -3.66
N GLY A 51 -4.07 -16.95 -3.76
CA GLY A 51 -4.02 -15.78 -2.90
C GLY A 51 -4.87 -14.61 -3.42
N LYS A 52 -5.38 -13.78 -2.50
CA LYS A 52 -6.07 -12.53 -2.88
C LYS A 52 -5.06 -11.50 -3.38
N THR A 53 -5.30 -10.94 -4.55
CA THR A 53 -4.54 -9.83 -5.13
C THR A 53 -5.47 -8.71 -5.55
N GLU A 54 -5.01 -7.46 -5.43
CA GLU A 54 -5.78 -6.30 -5.84
C GLU A 54 -4.87 -5.34 -6.62
N HIS A 55 -5.33 -4.90 -7.79
CA HIS A 55 -4.61 -3.92 -8.62
C HIS A 55 -5.32 -2.58 -8.53
N LEU A 56 -4.61 -1.57 -8.10
CA LEU A 56 -5.09 -0.20 -7.97
C LEU A 56 -4.39 0.70 -8.99
N ARG A 57 -5.17 1.47 -9.72
CA ARG A 57 -4.63 2.56 -10.54
C ARG A 57 -4.60 3.84 -9.73
N VAL A 58 -3.47 4.49 -9.72
CA VAL A 58 -3.31 5.77 -9.06
C VAL A 58 -4.00 6.85 -9.90
N GLN A 59 -5.23 7.21 -9.53
CA GLN A 59 -5.99 8.29 -10.16
C GLN A 59 -6.17 9.51 -9.25
N HIS A 60 -5.72 9.39 -7.99
CA HIS A 60 -5.96 10.39 -6.95
C HIS A 60 -4.68 11.15 -6.59
N ASN A 61 -4.88 12.33 -6.04
CA ASN A 61 -3.83 13.17 -5.51
C ASN A 61 -3.62 12.83 -4.02
N GLY A 62 -2.48 13.16 -3.47
CA GLY A 62 -2.12 12.86 -2.10
C GLY A 62 -0.95 11.88 -1.99
N THR A 63 -0.90 11.12 -0.92
CA THR A 63 0.13 10.11 -0.66
C THR A 63 -0.40 8.70 -0.89
N LEU A 64 0.50 7.71 -0.90
CA LEU A 64 0.15 6.30 -0.95
C LEU A 64 -0.78 5.90 0.21
N THR A 65 -0.60 6.52 1.40
CA THR A 65 -1.48 6.36 2.55
C THR A 65 -2.92 6.74 2.22
N ASP A 66 -3.12 7.90 1.58
CA ASP A 66 -4.45 8.42 1.27
C ASP A 66 -5.21 7.50 0.30
N VAL A 67 -4.52 7.03 -0.74
CA VAL A 67 -5.11 6.11 -1.73
C VAL A 67 -5.48 4.77 -1.11
N LEU A 68 -4.57 4.16 -0.36
CA LEU A 68 -4.81 2.84 0.22
C LEU A 68 -5.85 2.89 1.34
N ALA A 69 -5.83 3.91 2.20
CA ALA A 69 -6.82 4.07 3.26
C ALA A 69 -8.24 4.30 2.73
N GLN A 70 -8.40 4.94 1.56
CA GLN A 70 -9.71 5.19 0.95
C GLN A 70 -10.23 4.03 0.12
N GLN A 71 -9.36 3.30 -0.58
CA GLN A 71 -9.77 2.27 -1.55
C GLN A 71 -9.74 0.85 -0.99
N THR A 72 -9.05 0.63 0.13
CA THR A 72 -8.84 -0.71 0.69
C THR A 72 -9.25 -0.77 2.17
N PRO A 73 -9.54 -1.95 2.73
CA PRO A 73 -9.86 -2.08 4.15
C PRO A 73 -8.60 -2.06 5.04
N LEU A 74 -7.45 -1.66 4.51
CA LEU A 74 -6.21 -1.54 5.28
C LEU A 74 -6.32 -0.41 6.31
N TYR A 75 -5.82 -0.66 7.50
CA TYR A 75 -5.74 0.36 8.54
C TYR A 75 -4.34 0.96 8.60
N PHE A 76 -4.29 2.28 8.67
CA PHE A 76 -3.05 3.04 8.80
C PHE A 76 -2.96 3.71 10.16
N LYS A 77 -1.80 3.57 10.81
CA LYS A 77 -1.40 4.38 11.95
C LYS A 77 -0.76 5.65 11.40
N ILE A 78 -1.47 6.77 11.49
CA ILE A 78 -1.05 8.06 10.95
C ILE A 78 -0.79 9.01 12.12
N TYR A 79 0.43 9.51 12.23
CA TYR A 79 0.87 10.35 13.34
C TYR A 79 0.57 11.85 13.15
N GLY A 80 -0.28 12.17 12.19
CA GLY A 80 -0.69 13.51 11.79
C GLY A 80 -0.74 13.64 10.26
N ASN A 81 -1.33 14.70 9.76
CA ASN A 81 -1.47 14.93 8.32
C ASN A 81 -0.09 15.13 7.66
N GLY A 82 0.28 14.23 6.71
CA GLY A 82 1.61 14.24 6.09
C GLY A 82 2.75 13.78 7.01
N GLN A 83 2.44 13.32 8.22
CA GLN A 83 3.38 12.73 9.17
C GLN A 83 3.58 11.24 8.92
N LEU A 84 4.42 10.59 9.73
CA LEU A 84 4.64 9.14 9.65
C LEU A 84 3.32 8.38 9.48
N ALA A 85 3.26 7.51 8.49
CA ALA A 85 2.13 6.64 8.24
C ALA A 85 2.58 5.20 8.01
N THR A 86 2.12 4.28 8.85
CA THR A 86 2.47 2.86 8.78
C THR A 86 1.22 2.00 8.63
N VAL A 87 1.33 0.91 7.88
CA VAL A 87 0.20 0.02 7.59
C VAL A 87 0.10 -1.11 8.62
N ALA A 88 -1.12 -1.45 9.01
CA ALA A 88 -1.46 -2.69 9.71
C ALA A 88 -2.18 -3.61 8.73
N PHE A 89 -1.42 -4.39 7.97
CA PHE A 89 -1.97 -5.29 6.97
C PHE A 89 -2.52 -6.54 7.65
N ARG A 90 -3.83 -6.79 7.56
CA ARG A 90 -4.50 -7.93 8.24
C ARG A 90 -4.17 -8.04 9.74
N GLY A 91 -4.01 -6.91 10.43
CA GLY A 91 -3.72 -6.89 11.87
C GLY A 91 -2.31 -7.36 12.26
N THR A 92 -1.36 -7.38 11.33
CA THR A 92 0.07 -7.56 11.60
C THR A 92 0.76 -6.22 11.88
N SER A 93 2.06 -6.23 12.18
CA SER A 93 2.85 -5.00 12.33
C SER A 93 3.27 -4.42 10.98
N ALA A 94 3.69 -3.14 10.98
CA ALA A 94 4.21 -2.47 9.80
C ALA A 94 5.45 -3.16 9.24
N SER A 95 6.32 -3.70 10.09
CA SER A 95 7.52 -4.44 9.69
C SER A 95 7.26 -5.83 9.11
N GLN A 96 6.00 -6.27 9.15
CA GLN A 96 5.53 -7.54 8.57
C GLN A 96 4.79 -7.34 7.25
N THR A 97 4.90 -6.14 6.65
CA THR A 97 4.40 -5.81 5.32
C THR A 97 5.56 -5.45 4.42
N ALA A 98 5.82 -6.25 3.39
CA ALA A 98 6.85 -5.93 2.41
C ALA A 98 6.36 -4.85 1.45
N VAL A 99 7.20 -3.84 1.19
CA VAL A 99 6.95 -2.83 0.16
C VAL A 99 8.03 -2.97 -0.91
N LEU A 100 7.61 -3.26 -2.14
CA LEU A 100 8.54 -3.46 -3.25
C LEU A 100 8.37 -2.35 -4.28
N TRP A 101 9.47 -1.70 -4.62
CA TRP A 101 9.54 -0.74 -5.72
C TRP A 101 10.29 -1.39 -6.89
N ASN A 102 9.60 -1.60 -8.01
CA ASN A 102 10.13 -2.33 -9.17
C ASN A 102 10.81 -3.67 -8.80
N GLY A 103 10.21 -4.40 -7.85
CA GLY A 103 10.71 -5.70 -7.37
C GLY A 103 11.78 -5.64 -6.28
N ILE A 104 12.28 -4.46 -5.92
CA ILE A 104 13.26 -4.24 -4.85
C ILE A 104 12.53 -3.94 -3.55
N ASN A 105 12.78 -4.70 -2.47
CA ASN A 105 12.23 -4.39 -1.15
C ASN A 105 12.83 -3.07 -0.64
N VAL A 106 11.96 -2.09 -0.35
CA VAL A 106 12.34 -0.74 0.08
C VAL A 106 11.99 -0.45 1.55
N ASN A 107 11.64 -1.46 2.32
CA ASN A 107 11.54 -1.31 3.77
C ASN A 107 12.89 -0.88 4.32
N SER A 108 12.88 0.10 5.23
CA SER A 108 14.10 0.55 5.89
C SER A 108 14.80 -0.61 6.60
N PRO A 109 16.06 -0.93 6.33
CA PRO A 109 16.76 -2.03 7.01
C PRO A 109 16.98 -1.75 8.50
N THR A 110 16.91 -0.48 8.92
CA THR A 110 17.06 -0.05 10.31
C THR A 110 15.77 -0.23 11.10
N LEU A 111 14.61 0.15 10.53
CA LEU A 111 13.30 0.14 11.19
C LEU A 111 12.40 -1.03 10.74
N GLY A 112 12.73 -1.70 9.64
CA GLY A 112 11.95 -2.80 9.08
C GLY A 112 10.63 -2.40 8.44
N GLN A 113 10.35 -1.11 8.26
CA GLN A 113 9.08 -0.62 7.76
C GLN A 113 9.26 0.49 6.74
N THR A 114 8.23 0.73 5.96
CA THR A 114 8.13 1.87 5.03
C THR A 114 7.19 2.92 5.62
N ASP A 115 7.59 4.18 5.56
CA ASP A 115 6.69 5.31 5.79
C ASP A 115 5.91 5.61 4.50
N PHE A 116 4.61 5.33 4.51
CA PHE A 116 3.73 5.49 3.35
C PHE A 116 3.43 6.96 3.00
N SER A 117 3.66 7.89 3.94
CA SER A 117 3.51 9.33 3.69
C SER A 117 4.61 9.90 2.79
N LEU A 118 5.76 9.21 2.71
CA LEU A 118 6.90 9.58 1.86
C LEU A 118 6.75 9.17 0.39
N TRP A 119 5.61 8.58 0.02
CA TRP A 119 5.31 8.14 -1.34
C TRP A 119 4.19 8.97 -1.95
N PRO A 120 4.49 10.10 -2.61
CA PRO A 120 3.47 10.89 -3.29
C PRO A 120 2.90 10.08 -4.47
N THR A 121 1.59 10.01 -4.55
CA THR A 121 0.91 9.28 -5.63
C THR A 121 1.21 9.87 -7.00
N PHE A 122 1.60 11.13 -7.05
CA PHE A 122 2.04 11.81 -8.26
C PHE A 122 3.19 11.09 -8.99
N LEU A 123 4.08 10.43 -8.25
CA LEU A 123 5.20 9.66 -8.83
C LEU A 123 4.82 8.22 -9.18
N LEU A 124 3.74 7.68 -8.60
CA LEU A 124 3.33 6.28 -8.78
C LEU A 124 2.42 6.11 -10.02
N GLU A 125 2.43 4.93 -10.61
CA GLU A 125 1.55 4.58 -11.74
C GLU A 125 0.66 3.38 -11.42
N GLU A 126 1.24 2.32 -10.86
CA GLU A 126 0.53 1.09 -10.52
C GLU A 126 0.84 0.65 -9.09
N ILE A 127 -0.20 0.27 -8.37
CA ILE A 127 -0.10 -0.31 -7.04
C ILE A 127 -0.77 -1.68 -7.10
N THR A 128 -0.04 -2.71 -6.70
CA THR A 128 -0.60 -4.05 -6.53
C THR A 128 -0.48 -4.45 -5.06
N LEU A 129 -1.58 -4.88 -4.49
CA LEU A 129 -1.60 -5.48 -3.15
C LEU A 129 -1.64 -7.00 -3.30
N GLN A 130 -0.72 -7.68 -2.62
CA GLN A 130 -0.76 -9.11 -2.40
C GLN A 130 -1.12 -9.33 -0.94
N TYR A 131 -2.30 -9.88 -0.71
CA TYR A 131 -2.80 -10.15 0.64
C TYR A 131 -2.20 -11.44 1.18
N GLY A 132 -1.90 -11.43 2.49
CA GLY A 132 -1.41 -12.57 3.21
C GLY A 132 0.06 -12.91 2.96
N THR A 133 0.48 -14.06 3.48
CA THR A 133 1.87 -14.48 3.46
C THR A 133 2.36 -14.73 2.04
N ALA A 134 3.35 -13.97 1.62
CA ALA A 134 3.94 -14.02 0.29
C ALA A 134 5.48 -14.11 0.32
N SER A 135 6.07 -14.55 1.43
CA SER A 135 7.54 -14.62 1.56
C SER A 135 8.19 -15.58 0.57
N ALA A 136 7.48 -16.62 0.12
CA ALA A 136 7.95 -17.50 -0.95
C ALA A 136 8.19 -16.75 -2.27
N LEU A 137 7.42 -15.67 -2.52
CA LEU A 137 7.51 -14.86 -3.73
C LEU A 137 8.46 -13.65 -3.55
N TYR A 138 8.39 -12.96 -2.40
CA TYR A 138 9.02 -11.64 -2.22
C TYR A 138 10.13 -11.60 -1.16
N GLY A 139 10.31 -12.68 -0.38
CA GLY A 139 11.32 -12.75 0.68
C GLY A 139 10.81 -12.26 2.03
N THR A 140 11.71 -11.66 2.80
CA THR A 140 11.43 -11.18 4.16
C THR A 140 10.30 -10.12 4.19
N ASP A 141 9.70 -9.94 5.37
CA ASP A 141 8.69 -8.93 5.71
C ASP A 141 7.29 -9.17 5.11
N ALA A 142 7.12 -10.14 4.22
CA ALA A 142 5.85 -10.46 3.57
C ALA A 142 4.99 -11.46 4.38
N LEU A 143 4.76 -11.20 5.67
CA LEU A 143 3.94 -12.02 6.57
C LEU A 143 2.45 -11.65 6.48
N GLY A 144 2.11 -10.37 6.63
CA GLY A 144 0.74 -9.87 6.58
C GLY A 144 0.25 -9.60 5.17
N GLY A 145 1.16 -9.17 4.30
CA GLY A 145 0.92 -8.82 2.91
C GLY A 145 2.09 -8.12 2.27
N SER A 146 1.91 -7.74 1.01
CA SER A 146 2.92 -7.00 0.26
C SER A 146 2.28 -5.90 -0.58
N VAL A 147 2.97 -4.77 -0.68
CA VAL A 147 2.59 -3.63 -1.53
C VAL A 147 3.63 -3.50 -2.64
N LEU A 148 3.21 -3.64 -3.87
CA LEU A 148 4.07 -3.59 -5.04
C LEU A 148 3.84 -2.28 -5.77
N LEU A 149 4.88 -1.48 -5.89
CA LEU A 149 4.90 -0.17 -6.53
C LEU A 149 5.68 -0.31 -7.84
N ASN A 150 4.98 -0.36 -8.96
CA ASN A 150 5.59 -0.58 -10.25
C ASN A 150 5.48 0.66 -11.14
N ALA A 151 6.47 0.86 -11.99
CA ALA A 151 6.33 1.72 -13.15
C ALA A 151 5.33 1.08 -14.11
N GLY A 152 4.46 1.90 -14.69
CA GLY A 152 3.54 1.42 -15.71
C GLY A 152 4.30 0.97 -16.97
N THR A 153 3.68 0.08 -17.73
CA THR A 153 4.24 -0.44 -18.99
C THR A 153 4.55 0.68 -19.97
N PRO A 154 5.71 0.67 -20.64
CA PRO A 154 5.98 1.59 -21.73
C PRO A 154 5.09 1.27 -22.94
N ALA A 155 4.54 2.30 -23.55
CA ALA A 155 3.62 2.14 -24.67
C ALA A 155 4.33 2.13 -26.05
N PHE A 156 5.50 2.74 -26.15
CA PHE A 156 6.30 2.89 -27.38
C PHE A 156 5.49 3.40 -28.59
N THR A 157 4.53 4.29 -28.34
CA THR A 157 3.59 4.77 -29.38
C THR A 157 4.12 5.92 -30.21
N GLY A 158 5.28 6.45 -29.88
CA GLY A 158 5.82 7.67 -30.52
C GLY A 158 5.04 8.94 -30.16
N LYS A 159 4.15 8.89 -29.18
CA LYS A 159 3.38 10.05 -28.73
C LYS A 159 4.07 10.75 -27.57
N ASN A 160 4.08 12.06 -27.64
CA ASN A 160 4.55 12.91 -26.54
C ASN A 160 3.35 13.39 -25.73
N ASN A 161 3.53 13.51 -24.44
CA ASN A 161 2.51 14.02 -23.53
C ASN A 161 3.20 14.88 -22.47
N PHE A 162 2.61 16.03 -22.17
CA PHE A 162 3.03 16.89 -21.09
C PHE A 162 1.83 17.18 -20.19
N GLN A 163 2.01 17.08 -18.88
CA GLN A 163 0.97 17.37 -17.90
C GLN A 163 1.51 18.33 -16.84
N LEU A 164 0.75 19.38 -16.58
CA LEU A 164 0.91 20.25 -15.43
C LEU A 164 -0.24 19.96 -14.45
N GLN A 165 0.08 19.86 -13.16
CA GLN A 165 -0.88 19.69 -12.08
C GLN A 165 -0.63 20.73 -11.00
N GLN A 166 -1.69 21.40 -10.58
CA GLN A 166 -1.68 22.33 -9.47
C GLN A 166 -2.76 21.95 -8.47
N GLU A 167 -2.40 21.89 -7.19
CA GLU A 167 -3.35 21.72 -6.09
C GLU A 167 -3.26 22.89 -5.13
N ALA A 168 -4.41 23.31 -4.61
CA ALA A 168 -4.53 24.29 -3.56
C ALA A 168 -5.66 23.87 -2.61
N GLY A 169 -5.44 23.98 -1.29
CA GLY A 169 -6.43 23.52 -0.32
C GLY A 169 -6.26 24.12 1.07
N SER A 170 -7.11 23.65 1.97
CA SER A 170 -7.11 24.05 3.37
C SER A 170 -5.76 23.78 4.04
N PHE A 171 -5.49 24.53 5.11
CA PHE A 171 -4.31 24.36 5.97
C PHE A 171 -2.99 24.50 5.20
N GLY A 172 -2.96 25.43 4.24
CA GLY A 172 -1.79 25.72 3.41
C GLY A 172 -1.37 24.58 2.51
N HIS A 173 -2.30 23.71 2.10
CA HIS A 173 -2.01 22.66 1.10
C HIS A 173 -1.72 23.31 -0.25
N TRP A 174 -0.55 23.03 -0.77
CA TRP A 174 -0.10 23.42 -2.09
C TRP A 174 0.70 22.30 -2.74
N LEU A 175 0.41 21.94 -3.99
CA LEU A 175 1.20 21.02 -4.78
C LEU A 175 1.31 21.54 -6.21
N THR A 176 2.53 21.61 -6.71
CA THR A 176 2.83 21.82 -8.14
C THR A 176 3.55 20.60 -8.66
N GLY A 177 3.07 20.02 -9.76
CA GLY A 177 3.65 18.83 -10.36
C GLY A 177 3.69 18.91 -11.88
N VAL A 178 4.75 18.39 -12.46
CA VAL A 178 4.92 18.27 -13.92
C VAL A 178 5.22 16.82 -14.28
N LYS A 179 4.60 16.35 -15.37
CA LYS A 179 4.89 15.04 -15.97
C LYS A 179 5.13 15.26 -17.47
N ALA A 180 6.18 14.65 -17.98
CA ALA A 180 6.48 14.63 -19.39
C ALA A 180 6.75 13.21 -19.85
N THR A 181 6.18 12.82 -20.97
CA THR A 181 6.48 11.56 -21.65
C THR A 181 6.92 11.91 -23.06
N TYR A 182 8.09 11.43 -23.42
CA TYR A 182 8.61 11.48 -24.78
C TYR A 182 8.79 10.06 -25.29
N GLY A 183 8.18 9.73 -26.42
CA GLY A 183 8.17 8.37 -26.93
C GLY A 183 8.57 8.29 -28.39
N THR A 184 9.29 7.22 -28.74
CA THR A 184 9.51 6.72 -30.09
C THR A 184 9.00 5.28 -30.16
N GLN A 185 9.15 4.61 -31.28
CA GLN A 185 8.84 3.18 -31.40
C GLN A 185 9.83 2.27 -30.63
N LYS A 186 11.00 2.79 -30.25
CA LYS A 186 12.08 2.04 -29.58
C LYS A 186 12.42 2.56 -28.19
N THR A 187 12.11 3.82 -27.90
CA THR A 187 12.49 4.47 -26.63
C THR A 187 11.31 5.21 -26.06
N GLU A 188 11.13 5.14 -24.77
CA GLU A 188 10.18 5.96 -24.03
C GLU A 188 10.85 6.54 -22.81
N LEU A 189 10.74 7.86 -22.64
CA LEU A 189 11.26 8.64 -21.54
C LEU A 189 10.09 9.21 -20.75
N ARG A 190 10.05 9.00 -19.44
CA ARG A 190 9.08 9.60 -18.53
C ARG A 190 9.80 10.38 -17.45
N SER A 191 9.47 11.65 -17.34
CA SER A 191 10.01 12.56 -16.32
C SER A 191 8.87 13.10 -15.48
N LYS A 192 9.02 13.08 -14.17
CA LYS A 192 8.05 13.65 -13.22
C LYS A 192 8.80 14.45 -12.18
N ALA A 193 8.27 15.61 -11.81
CA ALA A 193 8.79 16.40 -10.72
C ALA A 193 7.61 17.03 -9.96
N TYR A 194 7.75 17.18 -8.65
CA TYR A 194 6.74 17.82 -7.80
C TYR A 194 7.38 18.62 -6.68
N HIS A 195 6.62 19.60 -6.19
CA HIS A 195 6.83 20.28 -4.93
C HIS A 195 5.50 20.32 -4.19
N ARG A 196 5.48 19.98 -2.90
CA ARG A 196 4.29 19.95 -2.05
C ARG A 196 4.61 20.60 -0.71
N GLN A 197 3.67 21.40 -0.22
CA GLN A 197 3.73 22.05 1.08
C GLN A 197 2.39 21.90 1.82
N LEU A 198 2.45 21.71 3.14
CA LEU A 198 1.32 21.69 4.06
C LEU A 198 1.70 22.50 5.31
N LYS A 199 0.90 23.47 5.71
CA LYS A 199 1.09 24.17 7.00
C LYS A 199 0.51 23.38 8.16
N ASN A 200 -0.56 22.61 7.91
CA ASN A 200 -1.25 21.79 8.91
C ASN A 200 -1.73 22.56 10.14
N ASP A 201 -2.11 23.80 9.98
CA ASP A 201 -2.53 24.72 11.04
C ASP A 201 -4.05 24.67 11.29
N PHE A 202 -4.61 23.47 11.28
CA PHE A 202 -6.05 23.24 11.49
C PHE A 202 -6.47 23.39 12.95
N GLU A 203 -7.73 23.73 13.16
CA GLU A 203 -8.36 23.73 14.47
C GLU A 203 -8.98 22.37 14.78
N PHE A 204 -8.91 21.97 16.04
CA PHE A 204 -9.51 20.76 16.56
C PHE A 204 -9.99 20.94 18.01
N THR A 205 -11.03 20.18 18.37
CA THR A 205 -11.51 20.08 19.75
C THR A 205 -11.34 18.64 20.21
N SER A 206 -10.32 18.39 21.03
CA SER A 206 -10.06 17.07 21.56
C SER A 206 -10.86 16.86 22.86
N PRO A 207 -11.53 15.72 23.04
CA PRO A 207 -12.17 15.37 24.32
C PRO A 207 -11.20 15.40 25.52
N LYS A 208 -9.91 15.17 25.28
CA LYS A 208 -8.86 15.18 26.32
C LYS A 208 -8.51 16.58 26.81
N VAL A 209 -8.71 17.61 25.98
CA VAL A 209 -8.35 19.00 26.28
C VAL A 209 -9.59 19.80 26.67
N GLY A 210 -10.75 19.49 26.10
CA GLY A 210 -12.04 20.12 26.43
C GLY A 210 -12.28 21.47 25.78
N PHE A 211 -11.33 22.03 25.01
CA PHE A 211 -11.45 23.29 24.28
C PHE A 211 -10.84 23.21 22.88
N THR A 212 -11.20 24.14 22.02
CA THR A 212 -10.65 24.22 20.65
C THR A 212 -9.21 24.71 20.69
N LYS A 213 -8.34 23.99 19.99
CA LYS A 213 -6.91 24.29 19.88
C LYS A 213 -6.51 24.35 18.40
N LYS A 214 -5.61 25.24 18.04
CA LYS A 214 -5.00 25.27 16.73
C LYS A 214 -3.74 24.41 16.72
N GLN A 215 -3.61 23.51 15.73
CA GLN A 215 -2.40 22.71 15.54
C GLN A 215 -1.24 23.63 15.17
N GLN A 216 -0.12 23.45 15.85
CA GLN A 216 1.14 24.15 15.61
C GLN A 216 2.24 23.11 15.42
N PHE A 217 3.37 23.49 14.81
CA PHE A 217 4.54 22.63 14.63
C PHE A 217 4.20 21.28 13.96
N ALA A 218 3.51 21.36 12.83
CA ALA A 218 3.11 20.19 12.06
C ALA A 218 3.30 20.39 10.56
N SER A 219 4.01 21.46 10.16
CA SER A 219 4.23 21.75 8.75
C SER A 219 5.06 20.66 8.08
N THR A 220 4.79 20.42 6.80
CA THR A 220 5.57 19.50 5.98
C THR A 220 5.87 20.14 4.64
N GLU A 221 7.07 19.88 4.13
CA GLU A 221 7.49 20.26 2.79
C GLU A 221 8.15 19.07 2.12
N SER A 222 7.79 18.79 0.87
CA SER A 222 8.40 17.72 0.10
C SER A 222 8.56 18.10 -1.36
N TYR A 223 9.65 17.66 -1.95
CA TYR A 223 9.87 17.75 -3.39
C TYR A 223 10.60 16.51 -3.89
N GLY A 224 10.43 16.22 -5.16
CA GLY A 224 11.06 15.04 -5.73
C GLY A 224 11.00 15.02 -7.23
N PHE A 225 11.78 14.09 -7.74
CA PHE A 225 11.96 13.84 -9.15
C PHE A 225 11.95 12.34 -9.43
N ASP A 226 11.32 11.93 -10.52
CA ASP A 226 11.28 10.55 -11.01
C ASP A 226 11.59 10.55 -12.50
N GLN A 227 12.60 9.79 -12.90
CA GLN A 227 13.01 9.62 -14.27
C GLN A 227 12.99 8.15 -14.65
N GLN A 228 12.29 7.81 -15.72
CA GLN A 228 12.23 6.46 -16.24
C GLN A 228 12.62 6.48 -17.71
N VAL A 229 13.49 5.57 -18.10
CA VAL A 229 13.94 5.36 -19.48
C VAL A 229 13.64 3.91 -19.83
N PHE A 230 12.92 3.69 -20.90
CA PHE A 230 12.65 2.38 -21.47
C PHE A 230 13.23 2.30 -22.86
N TRP A 231 13.93 1.24 -23.16
CA TRP A 231 14.60 1.06 -24.43
C TRP A 231 14.46 -0.38 -24.93
N LYS A 232 13.90 -0.55 -26.15
CA LYS A 232 13.92 -1.81 -26.87
C LYS A 232 15.29 -2.00 -27.51
N ILE A 233 16.11 -2.91 -26.96
CA ILE A 233 17.45 -3.19 -27.46
C ILE A 233 17.39 -4.05 -28.73
N ALA A 234 16.45 -5.02 -28.76
CA ALA A 234 16.21 -5.93 -29.86
C ALA A 234 14.72 -6.27 -29.93
N GLN A 235 14.31 -7.12 -30.88
CA GLN A 235 12.91 -7.56 -30.98
C GLN A 235 12.37 -8.18 -29.69
N ALA A 236 13.23 -8.85 -28.92
CA ALA A 236 12.86 -9.58 -27.71
C ALA A 236 13.48 -9.00 -26.41
N GLY A 237 14.31 -7.93 -26.51
CA GLY A 237 15.05 -7.35 -25.38
C GLY A 237 14.56 -5.94 -25.02
N GLU A 238 14.34 -5.69 -23.74
CA GLU A 238 14.00 -4.39 -23.17
C GLU A 238 14.93 -4.09 -22.00
N LEU A 239 15.52 -2.89 -21.99
CA LEU A 239 16.23 -2.31 -20.85
C LEU A 239 15.41 -1.16 -20.31
N SER A 240 15.25 -1.11 -19.00
CA SER A 240 14.68 0.06 -18.34
C SER A 240 15.59 0.53 -17.21
N VAL A 241 15.71 1.87 -17.07
CA VAL A 241 16.46 2.51 -16.01
C VAL A 241 15.53 3.49 -15.31
N HIS A 242 15.39 3.34 -14.00
CA HIS A 242 14.54 4.17 -13.16
C HIS A 242 15.38 4.86 -12.10
N GLY A 243 15.19 6.16 -11.96
CA GLY A 243 15.80 6.98 -10.91
C GLY A 243 14.75 7.81 -10.21
N GLN A 244 14.71 7.76 -8.88
CA GLN A 244 13.80 8.55 -8.06
C GLN A 244 14.57 9.19 -6.93
N TYR A 245 14.33 10.48 -6.71
CA TYR A 245 14.78 11.23 -5.55
C TYR A 245 13.59 11.91 -4.88
N ALA A 246 13.52 11.87 -3.56
CA ALA A 246 12.53 12.59 -2.77
C ALA A 246 13.17 13.16 -1.51
N HIS A 247 12.98 14.46 -1.28
CA HIS A 247 13.27 15.16 -0.05
C HIS A 247 11.97 15.44 0.71
N ASN A 248 11.98 15.22 2.01
CA ASN A 248 10.85 15.51 2.88
C ASN A 248 11.36 16.16 4.16
N PHE A 249 10.83 17.32 4.48
CA PHE A 249 11.00 18.01 5.75
C PHE A 249 9.68 17.98 6.51
N ARG A 250 9.72 17.70 7.81
CA ARG A 250 8.55 17.68 8.69
C ARG A 250 8.89 18.31 10.03
N GLU A 251 8.04 19.23 10.49
CA GLU A 251 7.89 19.46 11.92
C GLU A 251 7.12 18.28 12.49
N VAL A 252 7.62 17.64 13.54
CA VAL A 252 6.99 16.47 14.15
C VAL A 252 5.80 16.94 14.97
N GLN A 253 4.58 16.65 14.48
CA GLN A 253 3.34 17.08 15.13
C GLN A 253 3.34 16.69 16.62
N PRO A 254 3.22 17.65 17.56
CA PRO A 254 3.15 17.35 18.99
C PRO A 254 1.84 16.61 19.35
N THR A 255 1.80 15.94 20.49
CA THR A 255 0.55 15.40 21.05
C THR A 255 -0.38 16.52 21.48
N VAL A 256 -1.69 16.26 21.51
CA VAL A 256 -2.71 17.29 21.86
C VAL A 256 -2.52 17.86 23.28
N THR A 257 -1.88 17.10 24.17
CA THR A 257 -1.59 17.49 25.56
C THR A 257 -0.16 18.04 25.77
N SER A 258 0.72 17.92 24.77
CA SER A 258 2.10 18.39 24.89
C SER A 258 2.22 19.86 24.53
N ASN A 259 3.02 20.58 25.28
CA ASN A 259 3.54 21.92 24.92
C ASN A 259 4.92 21.84 24.29
N ASN A 260 5.51 20.63 24.18
CA ASN A 260 6.81 20.44 23.53
C ASN A 260 6.66 20.56 22.02
N ALA A 261 7.40 21.47 21.44
CA ALA A 261 7.30 21.85 20.04
C ALA A 261 8.69 22.09 19.49
N GLY A 262 8.90 21.77 18.22
CA GLY A 262 10.10 22.11 17.50
C GLY A 262 10.96 20.93 17.08
N ASP A 263 10.56 19.70 17.36
CA ASP A 263 11.21 18.53 16.77
C ASP A 263 11.02 18.54 15.25
N VAL A 264 12.09 18.29 14.53
CA VAL A 264 12.09 18.26 13.06
C VAL A 264 12.69 16.97 12.54
N LEU A 265 12.19 16.53 11.40
CA LEU A 265 12.64 15.33 10.71
C LEU A 265 12.85 15.63 9.23
N GLN A 266 14.01 15.28 8.72
CA GLN A 266 14.33 15.34 7.29
C GLN A 266 14.61 13.94 6.77
N ASP A 267 13.99 13.59 5.64
CA ASP A 267 14.22 12.33 4.93
C ASP A 267 14.68 12.63 3.50
N ASN A 268 15.85 12.10 3.13
CA ASN A 268 16.36 12.12 1.76
C ASN A 268 16.39 10.67 1.24
N ASN A 269 15.57 10.37 0.27
CA ASN A 269 15.44 9.03 -0.29
C ASN A 269 15.84 9.03 -1.76
N THR A 270 16.85 8.23 -2.11
CA THR A 270 17.27 8.00 -3.50
C THR A 270 17.07 6.54 -3.86
N ARG A 271 16.47 6.30 -5.01
CA ARG A 271 16.22 4.94 -5.54
C ARG A 271 16.64 4.90 -6.99
N LEU A 272 17.50 3.95 -7.32
CA LEU A 272 17.96 3.68 -8.68
C LEU A 272 17.71 2.21 -8.99
N ALA A 273 17.23 1.90 -10.19
CA ALA A 273 17.07 0.53 -10.66
C ALA A 273 17.37 0.45 -12.16
N ALA A 274 18.12 -0.56 -12.55
CA ALA A 274 18.30 -0.97 -13.93
C ALA A 274 17.71 -2.37 -14.07
N MET A 275 16.80 -2.55 -15.03
CA MET A 275 16.11 -3.81 -15.26
C MET A 275 16.25 -4.20 -16.73
N TYR A 276 16.71 -5.41 -16.96
CA TYR A 276 16.79 -6.02 -18.28
C TYR A 276 15.79 -7.17 -18.36
N ARG A 277 15.00 -7.18 -19.40
CA ARG A 277 14.06 -8.25 -19.75
C ARG A 277 14.38 -8.75 -21.15
N HIS A 278 14.49 -10.06 -21.28
CA HIS A 278 14.63 -10.73 -22.57
C HIS A 278 13.60 -11.84 -22.67
N GLU A 279 12.80 -11.83 -23.72
CA GLU A 279 11.79 -12.86 -24.00
C GLU A 279 12.15 -13.63 -25.26
N ASN A 280 12.09 -14.94 -25.19
CA ASN A 280 12.22 -15.83 -26.32
C ASN A 280 11.10 -16.92 -26.28
N LEU A 281 11.10 -17.82 -27.25
CA LEU A 281 10.10 -18.89 -27.33
C LEU A 281 10.17 -19.87 -26.15
N GLU A 282 11.32 -19.99 -25.49
CA GLU A 282 11.55 -20.93 -24.40
C GLU A 282 11.28 -20.33 -23.03
N GLY A 283 11.41 -18.99 -22.89
CA GLY A 283 11.21 -18.34 -21.61
C GLY A 283 11.54 -16.86 -21.58
N SER A 284 11.60 -16.30 -20.38
CA SER A 284 11.88 -14.89 -20.14
C SER A 284 12.94 -14.75 -19.05
N LEU A 285 14.03 -14.08 -19.39
CA LEU A 285 15.09 -13.69 -18.44
C LEU A 285 14.78 -12.29 -17.89
N PHE A 286 14.90 -12.12 -16.58
CA PHE A 286 14.82 -10.83 -15.91
C PHE A 286 16.05 -10.64 -15.03
N ALA A 287 16.76 -9.56 -15.22
CA ALA A 287 17.87 -9.15 -14.37
C ALA A 287 17.56 -7.75 -13.83
N THR A 288 17.70 -7.55 -12.53
CA THR A 288 17.48 -6.26 -11.87
C THR A 288 18.67 -5.96 -10.97
N VAL A 289 19.22 -4.76 -11.10
CA VAL A 289 20.16 -4.19 -10.13
C VAL A 289 19.56 -2.92 -9.59
N GLY A 290 19.53 -2.80 -8.26
CA GLY A 290 18.93 -1.65 -7.59
C GLY A 290 19.82 -1.10 -6.50
N TYR A 291 19.80 0.22 -6.33
CA TYR A 291 20.49 0.93 -5.26
C TYR A 291 19.53 1.88 -4.56
N VAL A 292 19.38 1.72 -3.26
CA VAL A 292 18.46 2.52 -2.44
C VAL A 292 19.24 3.18 -1.31
N ILE A 293 19.07 4.49 -1.16
CA ILE A 293 19.62 5.27 -0.05
C ILE A 293 18.45 5.82 0.75
N ASN A 294 18.43 5.55 2.05
CA ASN A 294 17.57 6.22 3.01
C ASN A 294 18.46 7.01 3.97
N ASP A 295 18.29 8.32 4.02
CA ASP A 295 19.08 9.22 4.86
C ASP A 295 18.14 10.10 5.66
N GLN A 296 18.09 9.88 6.96
CA GLN A 296 17.19 10.53 7.90
C GLN A 296 18.00 11.37 8.88
N LEU A 297 17.57 12.61 9.09
CA LEU A 297 18.15 13.53 10.06
C LEU A 297 17.07 14.03 11.02
N TYR A 298 17.17 13.63 12.29
CA TYR A 298 16.28 14.05 13.37
C TYR A 298 16.91 15.18 14.17
N ASN A 299 16.13 16.24 14.44
CA ASN A 299 16.54 17.43 15.18
C ASN A 299 17.86 18.04 14.71
N ARG A 300 18.16 17.93 13.40
CA ARG A 300 19.37 18.47 12.75
C ARG A 300 20.68 17.91 13.29
N THR A 301 20.64 16.93 14.17
CA THR A 301 21.81 16.36 14.86
C THR A 301 21.90 14.84 14.71
N SER A 302 20.84 14.10 15.00
CA SER A 302 20.88 12.64 14.96
C SER A 302 20.61 12.13 13.55
N ARG A 303 21.60 11.50 12.96
CA ARG A 303 21.54 10.99 11.59
C ARG A 303 21.55 9.47 11.53
N THR A 304 20.60 8.94 10.77
CA THR A 304 20.57 7.54 10.40
C THR A 304 20.58 7.41 8.89
N ARG A 305 21.57 6.72 8.35
CA ARG A 305 21.68 6.47 6.91
C ARG A 305 21.85 5.00 6.65
N SER A 306 21.13 4.49 5.66
CA SER A 306 21.30 3.14 5.11
C SER A 306 21.41 3.18 3.60
N ASP A 307 22.36 2.41 3.08
CA ASP A 307 22.59 2.18 1.66
C ASP A 307 22.30 0.69 1.39
N GLN A 308 21.53 0.40 0.36
CA GLN A 308 21.14 -0.95 -0.05
C GLN A 308 21.50 -1.16 -1.50
N LEU A 309 22.27 -2.21 -1.80
CA LEU A 309 22.51 -2.71 -3.14
C LEU A 309 21.82 -4.06 -3.31
N THR A 310 21.01 -4.22 -4.34
CA THR A 310 20.28 -5.46 -4.64
C THR A 310 20.59 -5.91 -6.05
N ALA A 311 20.86 -7.20 -6.24
CA ALA A 311 20.97 -7.84 -7.54
C ALA A 311 20.05 -9.07 -7.58
N LEU A 312 19.10 -9.08 -8.51
CA LEU A 312 18.13 -10.13 -8.72
C LEU A 312 18.27 -10.67 -10.14
N LEU A 313 18.42 -11.98 -10.26
CA LEU A 313 18.38 -12.70 -11.54
C LEU A 313 17.30 -13.77 -11.45
N GLN A 314 16.40 -13.79 -12.42
CA GLN A 314 15.34 -14.80 -12.51
C GLN A 314 15.08 -15.22 -13.95
N TYR A 315 14.67 -16.46 -14.10
CA TYR A 315 14.31 -17.04 -15.38
C TYR A 315 12.95 -17.73 -15.28
N ASP A 316 12.02 -17.30 -16.14
CA ASP A 316 10.69 -17.89 -16.31
C ASP A 316 10.70 -18.75 -17.56
N PHE A 317 10.35 -20.03 -17.47
CA PHE A 317 10.27 -20.91 -18.62
C PHE A 317 9.04 -21.77 -18.64
N ALA A 318 8.63 -22.15 -19.82
CA ALA A 318 7.49 -23.05 -20.04
C ALA A 318 7.95 -24.49 -19.95
N LEU A 319 7.24 -25.29 -19.16
CA LEU A 319 7.36 -26.75 -19.10
C LEU A 319 6.19 -27.37 -19.88
N GLY A 320 6.22 -27.23 -21.20
CA GLY A 320 5.13 -27.59 -22.08
C GLY A 320 3.94 -26.60 -22.02
N LYS A 321 2.77 -27.02 -22.51
CA LYS A 321 1.58 -26.15 -22.67
C LYS A 321 0.83 -25.83 -21.38
N ARG A 322 1.03 -26.60 -20.31
CA ARG A 322 0.23 -26.52 -19.07
C ARG A 322 1.01 -26.07 -17.85
N SER A 323 2.33 -26.08 -17.91
CA SER A 323 3.18 -25.77 -16.78
C SER A 323 4.13 -24.63 -17.10
N SER A 324 4.47 -23.84 -16.11
CA SER A 324 5.55 -22.86 -16.15
C SER A 324 6.29 -22.87 -14.83
N MET A 325 7.57 -22.56 -14.90
CA MET A 325 8.44 -22.50 -13.74
C MET A 325 9.23 -21.21 -13.77
N ARG A 326 9.46 -20.65 -12.60
CA ARG A 326 10.37 -19.55 -12.35
C ARG A 326 11.43 -20.02 -11.37
N THR A 327 12.68 -19.73 -11.64
CA THR A 327 13.76 -19.88 -10.69
C THR A 327 14.55 -18.58 -10.61
N GLY A 328 15.18 -18.33 -9.49
CA GLY A 328 16.00 -17.13 -9.37
C GLY A 328 16.80 -17.07 -8.09
N VAL A 329 17.73 -16.13 -8.11
CA VAL A 329 18.60 -15.78 -6.97
C VAL A 329 18.54 -14.28 -6.76
N ASN A 330 18.57 -13.89 -5.49
CA ASN A 330 18.62 -12.48 -5.09
C ASN A 330 19.75 -12.30 -4.08
N TRP A 331 20.55 -11.29 -4.26
CA TRP A 331 21.55 -10.84 -3.31
C TRP A 331 21.25 -9.40 -2.92
N THR A 332 21.29 -9.12 -1.62
CA THR A 332 21.12 -7.77 -1.10
C THR A 332 22.18 -7.49 -0.05
N ARG A 333 22.91 -6.41 -0.22
CA ARG A 333 23.85 -5.86 0.74
C ARG A 333 23.30 -4.58 1.35
N TYR A 334 23.35 -4.50 2.66
CA TYR A 334 23.04 -3.30 3.43
C TYR A 334 24.29 -2.74 4.09
N ASP A 335 24.45 -1.44 4.04
CA ASP A 335 25.43 -0.67 4.78
C ASP A 335 24.67 0.38 5.59
N ALA A 336 24.85 0.46 6.91
CA ALA A 336 24.12 1.39 7.76
C ALA A 336 25.02 2.12 8.77
N ARG A 337 24.67 3.38 9.03
CA ARG A 337 25.29 4.23 10.06
C ARG A 337 24.18 4.95 10.82
N SER A 338 24.30 4.99 12.13
CA SER A 338 23.42 5.74 13.02
C SER A 338 24.20 6.09 14.28
N ASP A 339 23.82 7.20 14.93
CA ASP A 339 24.35 7.55 16.25
C ASP A 339 24.01 6.48 17.30
N GLY A 340 22.93 5.72 17.07
CA GLY A 340 22.54 4.57 17.89
C GLY A 340 23.36 3.30 17.62
N TYR A 341 24.34 3.32 16.74
CA TYR A 341 25.23 2.19 16.47
C TYR A 341 26.66 2.51 16.88
N GLY A 342 27.34 1.63 17.58
CA GLY A 342 28.74 1.87 17.98
C GLY A 342 29.73 1.92 16.80
N HIS A 343 29.33 1.42 15.62
CA HIS A 343 30.15 1.36 14.41
C HIS A 343 29.27 1.25 13.14
N ARG A 344 29.90 1.33 11.97
CA ARG A 344 29.21 1.08 10.70
C ARG A 344 28.84 -0.40 10.60
N LEU A 345 27.56 -0.67 10.26
CA LEU A 345 27.02 -2.01 10.12
C LEU A 345 27.03 -2.45 8.66
N HIS A 346 27.27 -3.74 8.44
CA HIS A 346 27.16 -4.40 7.16
C HIS A 346 26.34 -5.68 7.31
N ASP A 347 25.41 -5.90 6.40
CA ASP A 347 24.61 -7.13 6.35
C ASP A 347 24.49 -7.61 4.90
N ASN A 348 24.63 -8.91 4.67
CA ASN A 348 24.40 -9.53 3.37
C ASN A 348 23.29 -10.55 3.49
N ARG A 349 22.39 -10.54 2.51
CA ARG A 349 21.29 -11.51 2.39
C ARG A 349 21.34 -12.17 1.03
N TYR A 350 21.13 -13.46 1.02
CA TYR A 350 21.12 -14.30 -0.18
C TYR A 350 19.83 -15.09 -0.20
N ASP A 351 19.11 -15.05 -1.31
CA ASP A 351 17.88 -15.80 -1.51
C ASP A 351 18.02 -16.69 -2.74
N GLY A 352 17.57 -17.94 -2.62
CA GLY A 352 17.29 -18.82 -3.73
C GLY A 352 15.79 -19.15 -3.72
N PHE A 353 15.13 -19.12 -4.88
CA PHE A 353 13.70 -19.38 -4.97
C PHE A 353 13.31 -20.13 -6.24
N VAL A 354 12.22 -20.88 -6.12
CA VAL A 354 11.56 -21.57 -7.22
C VAL A 354 10.06 -21.38 -7.10
N SER A 355 9.40 -21.17 -8.23
CA SER A 355 7.95 -21.05 -8.35
C SER A 355 7.48 -21.91 -9.51
N PHE A 356 6.52 -22.79 -9.26
CA PHE A 356 5.93 -23.68 -10.23
C PHE A 356 4.44 -23.40 -10.34
N ARG A 357 3.93 -23.32 -11.57
CA ARG A 357 2.52 -23.15 -11.87
C ARG A 357 2.10 -24.22 -12.86
N HIS A 358 1.01 -24.93 -12.56
CA HIS A 358 0.49 -26.00 -13.37
C HIS A 358 -1.01 -25.88 -13.56
N ARG A 359 -1.47 -25.96 -14.80
CA ARG A 359 -2.89 -26.09 -15.12
C ARG A 359 -3.26 -27.58 -15.17
N VAL A 360 -3.74 -28.09 -14.06
CA VAL A 360 -4.14 -29.49 -13.89
C VAL A 360 -5.29 -29.83 -14.85
N SER A 361 -6.27 -28.93 -14.95
CA SER A 361 -7.41 -29.03 -15.86
C SER A 361 -7.84 -27.63 -16.32
N PRO A 362 -8.78 -27.48 -17.26
CA PRO A 362 -9.32 -26.18 -17.65
C PRO A 362 -9.92 -25.37 -16.49
N VAL A 363 -10.32 -26.06 -15.41
CA VAL A 363 -10.97 -25.46 -14.23
C VAL A 363 -10.10 -25.44 -12.98
N TRP A 364 -8.91 -26.04 -13.01
CA TRP A 364 -8.01 -26.11 -11.85
C TRP A 364 -6.60 -25.66 -12.19
N LEU A 365 -6.15 -24.62 -11.49
CA LEU A 365 -4.82 -24.06 -11.53
C LEU A 365 -4.15 -24.24 -10.18
N LEU A 366 -2.93 -24.79 -10.18
CA LEU A 366 -2.08 -25.05 -9.02
C LEU A 366 -0.84 -24.16 -9.07
N SER A 367 -0.37 -23.70 -7.93
CA SER A 367 0.97 -23.14 -7.75
C SER A 367 1.69 -23.70 -6.54
N LEU A 368 2.99 -23.90 -6.68
CA LEU A 368 3.91 -24.28 -5.61
C LEU A 368 5.09 -23.30 -5.65
N ASN A 369 5.39 -22.67 -4.54
CA ASN A 369 6.53 -21.77 -4.44
C ASN A 369 7.36 -22.14 -3.23
N ALA A 370 8.66 -21.94 -3.32
CA ALA A 370 9.59 -22.16 -2.23
C ALA A 370 10.73 -21.13 -2.29
N ARG A 371 11.15 -20.65 -1.13
CA ARG A 371 12.29 -19.76 -0.97
C ARG A 371 13.10 -20.16 0.25
N GLN A 372 14.42 -20.10 0.10
CA GLN A 372 15.37 -20.15 1.20
C GLN A 372 16.21 -18.89 1.19
N SER A 373 16.28 -18.22 2.33
CA SER A 373 17.12 -17.05 2.55
C SER A 373 18.19 -17.35 3.58
N VAL A 374 19.35 -16.73 3.41
CA VAL A 374 20.46 -16.75 4.36
C VAL A 374 20.82 -15.30 4.68
N TYR A 375 20.93 -14.97 5.96
CA TYR A 375 21.36 -13.68 6.47
C TYR A 375 22.35 -13.90 7.62
N GLN A 376 23.42 -13.14 7.65
CA GLN A 376 24.46 -13.25 8.70
C GLN A 376 24.90 -14.69 8.99
N ASN A 377 25.12 -15.49 7.96
CA ASN A 377 25.48 -16.90 8.03
C ASN A 377 24.43 -17.80 8.71
N SER A 378 23.22 -17.30 8.95
CA SER A 378 22.10 -18.04 9.51
C SER A 378 20.99 -18.24 8.48
N ALA A 379 20.39 -19.42 8.44
CA ALA A 379 19.25 -19.69 7.58
C ALA A 379 17.98 -19.05 8.16
N ALA A 380 17.28 -18.28 7.34
CA ALA A 380 15.90 -17.87 7.65
C ALA A 380 14.96 -19.09 7.59
N PRO A 381 13.76 -19.02 8.18
CA PRO A 381 12.77 -20.07 8.03
C PRO A 381 12.48 -20.38 6.57
N PHE A 382 12.59 -21.66 6.17
CA PHE A 382 12.21 -22.11 4.83
C PHE A 382 10.75 -21.74 4.55
N SER A 383 10.48 -21.13 3.40
CA SER A 383 9.19 -20.51 3.08
C SER A 383 8.54 -21.17 1.87
N PRO A 384 7.77 -22.26 2.07
CA PRO A 384 6.93 -22.83 1.03
C PRO A 384 5.59 -22.09 0.95
N SER A 385 4.98 -22.12 -0.24
CA SER A 385 3.56 -21.79 -0.40
C SER A 385 2.90 -22.70 -1.44
N TRP A 386 1.64 -22.99 -1.20
CA TRP A 386 0.78 -23.79 -2.06
C TRP A 386 -0.52 -23.04 -2.31
N GLY A 387 -0.86 -22.79 -3.57
CA GLY A 387 -2.05 -22.08 -3.97
C GLY A 387 -2.86 -22.86 -5.01
N ASN A 388 -4.19 -22.79 -4.91
CA ASN A 388 -5.10 -23.35 -5.90
C ASN A 388 -6.17 -22.33 -6.29
N GLU A 389 -6.55 -22.39 -7.55
CA GLU A 389 -7.71 -21.70 -8.09
C GLU A 389 -8.58 -22.71 -8.82
N PHE A 390 -9.85 -22.81 -8.41
CA PHE A 390 -10.85 -23.69 -9.01
C PHE A 390 -11.96 -22.84 -9.61
N ILE A 391 -12.24 -23.01 -10.90
CA ILE A 391 -13.41 -22.42 -11.56
C ILE A 391 -14.58 -23.39 -11.34
N LEU A 392 -15.44 -23.07 -10.37
CA LEU A 392 -16.59 -23.90 -10.01
C LEU A 392 -17.74 -23.79 -11.02
N LYS A 393 -17.90 -22.60 -11.62
CA LYS A 393 -18.90 -22.34 -12.64
C LYS A 393 -18.40 -21.27 -13.62
N LYS A 394 -18.66 -21.49 -14.90
CA LYS A 394 -18.36 -20.51 -15.97
C LYS A 394 -19.37 -20.68 -17.09
N ASN A 395 -20.28 -19.70 -17.24
CA ASN A 395 -21.27 -19.65 -18.36
C ASN A 395 -21.76 -18.20 -18.51
N ASP A 396 -22.15 -17.79 -19.71
CA ASP A 396 -22.86 -16.55 -20.05
C ASP A 396 -22.41 -15.30 -19.26
N GLY A 397 -21.08 -15.06 -19.24
CA GLY A 397 -20.49 -13.95 -18.52
C GLY A 397 -20.39 -14.12 -17.00
N LEU A 398 -20.87 -15.24 -16.44
CA LEU A 398 -20.75 -15.57 -15.02
C LEU A 398 -19.52 -16.47 -14.80
N LYS A 399 -18.69 -16.09 -13.81
CA LYS A 399 -17.59 -16.94 -13.34
C LYS A 399 -17.62 -16.99 -11.81
N LEU A 400 -17.58 -18.19 -11.24
CA LEU A 400 -17.41 -18.45 -9.82
C LEU A 400 -16.08 -19.16 -9.62
N THR A 401 -15.20 -18.58 -8.83
CA THR A 401 -13.85 -19.08 -8.57
C THR A 401 -13.64 -19.29 -7.09
N LEU A 402 -13.20 -20.48 -6.68
CA LEU A 402 -12.71 -20.78 -5.35
C LEU A 402 -11.19 -20.70 -5.36
N ARG A 403 -10.63 -20.01 -4.37
CA ARG A 403 -9.19 -19.87 -4.15
C ARG A 403 -8.82 -20.42 -2.79
N THR A 404 -7.68 -21.13 -2.71
CA THR A 404 -7.11 -21.58 -1.43
C THR A 404 -5.61 -21.37 -1.44
N GLN A 405 -5.06 -20.95 -0.32
CA GLN A 405 -3.62 -20.77 -0.14
C GLN A 405 -3.19 -21.24 1.24
N LEU A 406 -2.09 -21.97 1.27
CA LEU A 406 -1.29 -22.25 2.47
C LEU A 406 0.10 -21.69 2.22
N GLY A 407 0.70 -21.03 3.21
CA GLY A 407 2.03 -20.50 3.05
C GLY A 407 2.72 -20.22 4.37
N ARG A 408 4.04 -20.30 4.36
CA ARG A 408 4.88 -19.88 5.47
C ARG A 408 5.63 -18.61 5.09
N GLY A 409 5.64 -17.64 6.02
CA GLY A 409 6.38 -16.40 5.87
C GLY A 409 7.31 -16.15 7.04
N TYR A 410 8.21 -15.19 6.87
CA TYR A 410 9.19 -14.81 7.89
C TYR A 410 9.52 -13.32 7.81
N ARG A 411 10.04 -12.78 8.91
CA ARG A 411 10.69 -11.47 8.99
C ARG A 411 12.05 -11.60 9.68
N VAL A 412 13.08 -11.12 9.03
CA VAL A 412 14.43 -11.02 9.62
C VAL A 412 14.46 -9.85 10.60
N PRO A 413 15.09 -9.98 11.79
CA PRO A 413 15.27 -8.86 12.71
C PRO A 413 15.98 -7.68 12.03
N THR A 414 15.56 -6.47 12.34
CA THR A 414 16.12 -5.24 11.77
C THR A 414 17.50 -4.93 12.32
N LEU A 415 18.19 -3.98 11.73
CA LEU A 415 19.48 -3.53 12.27
C LEU A 415 19.30 -2.87 13.65
N ASN A 416 18.21 -2.12 13.88
CA ASN A 416 17.91 -1.56 15.20
C ASN A 416 17.58 -2.67 16.21
N ASP A 417 16.78 -3.67 15.83
CA ASP A 417 16.47 -4.80 16.71
C ASP A 417 17.76 -5.48 17.24
N ARG A 418 18.78 -5.54 16.42
CA ARG A 418 20.02 -6.28 16.75
C ARG A 418 21.13 -5.43 17.36
N TYR A 419 21.29 -4.18 16.89
CA TYR A 419 22.53 -3.42 17.12
C TYR A 419 22.34 -2.05 17.76
N TRP A 420 21.11 -1.66 18.11
CA TRP A 420 20.87 -0.38 18.77
C TRP A 420 21.56 -0.35 20.15
N VAL A 421 22.30 0.71 20.45
CA VAL A 421 23.02 0.89 21.71
C VAL A 421 22.45 2.11 22.46
N PRO A 422 22.01 1.92 23.75
CA PRO A 422 21.85 0.65 24.45
C PRO A 422 20.55 -0.06 24.06
N GLY A 423 20.54 -1.40 24.14
CA GLY A 423 19.29 -2.19 24.13
C GLY A 423 19.13 -3.20 23.02
N GLY A 424 19.83 -3.11 21.90
CA GLY A 424 19.72 -4.10 20.81
C GLY A 424 20.10 -5.52 21.25
N ASN A 425 19.56 -6.52 20.55
CA ASN A 425 19.78 -7.93 20.85
C ASN A 425 20.19 -8.72 19.58
N PRO A 426 21.48 -9.05 19.41
CA PRO A 426 21.97 -9.76 18.24
C PRO A 426 21.49 -11.21 18.13
N ASP A 427 21.01 -11.83 19.24
CA ASP A 427 20.57 -13.22 19.30
C ASP A 427 19.10 -13.42 18.89
N LEU A 428 18.44 -12.38 18.38
CA LEU A 428 17.08 -12.48 17.91
C LEU A 428 16.93 -13.44 16.74
N ARG A 429 15.94 -14.33 16.89
CA ARG A 429 15.50 -15.20 15.80
C ARG A 429 14.57 -14.47 14.85
N ALA A 430 14.55 -14.91 13.59
CA ALA A 430 13.55 -14.44 12.63
C ALA A 430 12.14 -14.83 13.10
N GLU A 431 11.21 -13.87 12.98
CA GLU A 431 9.78 -14.17 13.15
C GLU A 431 9.35 -15.13 12.04
N ASN A 432 8.44 -16.04 12.35
CA ASN A 432 7.90 -16.95 11.36
C ASN A 432 6.39 -17.13 11.53
N GLY A 433 5.66 -17.19 10.42
CA GLY A 433 4.22 -17.33 10.43
C GLY A 433 3.73 -18.37 9.42
N LEU A 434 2.72 -19.13 9.81
CA LEU A 434 1.97 -20.02 8.93
C LEU A 434 0.61 -19.39 8.65
N GLN A 435 0.20 -19.35 7.39
CA GLN A 435 -1.10 -18.84 6.97
C GLN A 435 -1.90 -19.86 6.19
N ALA A 436 -3.21 -19.89 6.46
CA ALA A 436 -4.23 -20.53 5.64
C ALA A 436 -5.24 -19.49 5.18
N GLU A 437 -5.62 -19.56 3.91
CA GLU A 437 -6.58 -18.65 3.28
C GLU A 437 -7.52 -19.42 2.37
N THR A 438 -8.80 -19.05 2.38
CA THR A 438 -9.82 -19.53 1.44
C THR A 438 -10.67 -18.34 0.99
N GLY A 439 -10.80 -18.17 -0.31
CA GLY A 439 -11.57 -17.08 -0.91
C GLY A 439 -12.50 -17.55 -2.02
N MET A 440 -13.60 -16.84 -2.19
CA MET A 440 -14.56 -17.06 -3.26
C MET A 440 -14.76 -15.76 -4.02
N LEU A 441 -14.56 -15.82 -5.34
CA LEU A 441 -14.76 -14.69 -6.25
C LEU A 441 -15.90 -15.03 -7.22
N PHE A 442 -16.96 -14.25 -7.12
CA PHE A 442 -18.06 -14.26 -8.09
C PHE A 442 -17.92 -13.06 -9.01
N THR A 443 -17.98 -13.30 -10.32
CA THR A 443 -18.01 -12.21 -11.31
C THR A 443 -19.13 -12.46 -12.31
N LYS A 444 -19.86 -11.40 -12.66
CA LYS A 444 -20.86 -11.43 -13.73
C LYS A 444 -20.64 -10.22 -14.62
N LYS A 445 -20.38 -10.46 -15.89
CA LYS A 445 -20.10 -9.42 -16.88
C LYS A 445 -21.00 -9.60 -18.09
N ASN A 446 -21.58 -8.51 -18.55
CA ASN A 446 -22.22 -8.38 -19.85
C ASN A 446 -21.73 -7.11 -20.54
N ASP A 447 -22.29 -6.75 -21.69
CA ASP A 447 -21.82 -5.60 -22.48
C ASP A 447 -21.90 -4.26 -21.73
N ALA A 448 -22.87 -4.12 -20.83
CA ALA A 448 -23.14 -2.88 -20.14
C ALA A 448 -22.77 -2.88 -18.66
N THR A 449 -22.65 -4.04 -18.03
CA THR A 449 -22.47 -4.13 -16.58
C THR A 449 -21.41 -5.17 -16.21
N GLU A 450 -20.68 -4.87 -15.14
CA GLU A 450 -19.73 -5.79 -14.51
C GLU A 450 -19.99 -5.77 -13.00
N PHE A 451 -20.32 -6.92 -12.45
CA PHE A 451 -20.46 -7.13 -11.01
C PHE A 451 -19.38 -8.10 -10.53
N SER A 452 -18.75 -7.77 -9.42
CA SER A 452 -17.83 -8.67 -8.72
C SER A 452 -18.10 -8.67 -7.21
N PHE A 453 -18.05 -9.86 -6.63
CA PHE A 453 -18.09 -10.06 -5.19
C PHE A 453 -16.97 -11.03 -4.79
N ASP A 454 -16.07 -10.56 -3.96
CA ASP A 454 -14.97 -11.32 -3.39
C ASP A 454 -15.16 -11.46 -1.89
N VAL A 455 -15.08 -12.66 -1.36
CA VAL A 455 -15.02 -12.90 0.08
C VAL A 455 -13.84 -13.83 0.37
N THR A 456 -13.04 -13.46 1.36
CA THR A 456 -11.83 -14.20 1.73
C THR A 456 -11.77 -14.35 3.25
N HIS A 457 -11.68 -15.57 3.74
CA HIS A 457 -11.34 -15.90 5.12
C HIS A 457 -9.86 -16.25 5.22
N HIS A 458 -9.19 -15.74 6.25
CA HIS A 458 -7.78 -16.03 6.48
C HIS A 458 -7.50 -16.28 7.96
N ARG A 459 -6.46 -17.08 8.19
CA ARG A 459 -5.91 -17.33 9.52
C ARG A 459 -4.38 -17.35 9.45
N LEU A 460 -3.75 -16.65 10.38
CA LEU A 460 -2.30 -16.52 10.43
C LEU A 460 -1.84 -16.78 11.87
N TRP A 461 -0.83 -17.62 12.04
CA TRP A 461 -0.16 -17.94 13.29
C TRP A 461 1.28 -17.48 13.22
N ILE A 462 1.69 -16.53 14.05
CA ILE A 462 3.04 -15.98 14.09
C ILE A 462 3.70 -16.39 15.39
N ASN A 463 4.90 -16.96 15.29
CA ASN A 463 5.77 -17.27 16.39
C ASN A 463 7.01 -16.38 16.37
N ASP A 464 7.68 -16.28 17.51
CA ASP A 464 8.91 -15.49 17.69
C ASP A 464 8.72 -14.00 17.33
N TRP A 465 7.51 -13.46 17.55
CA TRP A 465 7.22 -12.06 17.31
C TRP A 465 8.16 -11.17 18.13
N ILE A 466 8.86 -10.27 17.46
CA ILE A 466 9.80 -9.36 18.10
C ILE A 466 9.03 -8.17 18.68
N ALA A 467 9.17 -7.97 19.97
CA ALA A 467 8.62 -6.83 20.69
C ALA A 467 9.71 -6.13 21.49
N TRP A 468 9.72 -4.80 21.45
CA TRP A 468 10.53 -3.97 22.31
C TRP A 468 9.81 -3.79 23.65
N LEU A 469 10.43 -4.18 24.74
CA LEU A 469 9.87 -4.14 26.08
C LEU A 469 10.92 -3.61 27.06
N PRO A 470 10.50 -2.89 28.12
CA PRO A 470 11.42 -2.51 29.18
C PRO A 470 11.88 -3.77 29.94
N ASN A 471 13.17 -3.88 30.15
CA ASN A 471 13.74 -4.90 31.04
C ASN A 471 13.64 -4.46 32.52
N ASN A 472 14.19 -5.25 33.45
CA ASN A 472 14.13 -4.96 34.89
C ASN A 472 14.79 -3.65 35.29
N SER A 473 15.69 -3.09 34.48
CA SER A 473 16.32 -1.78 34.69
C SER A 473 15.60 -0.63 33.98
N GLY A 474 14.45 -0.90 33.34
CA GLY A 474 13.70 0.08 32.55
C GLY A 474 14.24 0.33 31.14
N LEU A 475 15.34 -0.32 30.74
CA LEU A 475 15.88 -0.21 29.40
C LEU A 475 15.02 -1.00 28.42
N TRP A 476 14.61 -0.37 27.33
CA TRP A 476 13.87 -1.02 26.24
C TRP A 476 14.80 -1.95 25.44
N THR A 477 14.43 -3.23 25.37
CA THR A 477 15.18 -4.26 24.65
C THR A 477 14.24 -5.11 23.79
N PRO A 478 14.62 -5.50 22.57
CA PRO A 478 13.81 -6.37 21.75
C PRO A 478 14.00 -7.84 22.11
N SER A 479 12.92 -8.59 22.08
CA SER A 479 12.91 -10.02 22.44
C SER A 479 11.88 -10.79 21.59
N ASN A 480 12.15 -12.07 21.34
CA ASN A 480 11.22 -13.01 20.68
C ASN A 480 10.21 -13.56 21.71
N LEU A 481 9.30 -12.75 22.19
CA LEU A 481 8.46 -13.12 23.33
C LEU A 481 7.05 -13.54 22.96
N SER A 482 6.48 -13.00 21.88
CA SER A 482 5.06 -13.12 21.63
C SER A 482 4.72 -14.17 20.58
N LYS A 483 3.56 -14.81 20.79
CA LYS A 483 2.82 -15.55 19.77
C LYS A 483 1.58 -14.77 19.42
N VAL A 484 1.33 -14.55 18.15
CA VAL A 484 0.15 -13.83 17.68
C VAL A 484 -0.67 -14.73 16.77
N GLN A 485 -1.98 -14.71 16.97
CA GLN A 485 -2.92 -15.37 16.09
C GLN A 485 -3.86 -14.35 15.50
N VAL A 486 -3.89 -14.28 14.17
CA VAL A 486 -4.85 -13.47 13.43
C VAL A 486 -5.92 -14.37 12.82
N SER A 487 -7.16 -13.96 12.92
CA SER A 487 -8.30 -14.52 12.18
C SER A 487 -9.08 -13.37 11.59
N GLY A 488 -9.44 -13.46 10.32
CA GLY A 488 -10.16 -12.39 9.67
C GLY A 488 -10.98 -12.83 8.48
N MET A 489 -11.90 -11.97 8.10
CA MET A 489 -12.69 -12.09 6.89
C MET A 489 -12.70 -10.75 6.18
N GLU A 490 -12.44 -10.77 4.89
CA GLU A 490 -12.49 -9.62 4.02
C GLU A 490 -13.55 -9.83 2.96
N SER A 491 -14.34 -8.81 2.66
CA SER A 491 -15.26 -8.82 1.54
C SER A 491 -15.13 -7.56 0.70
N GLN A 492 -15.30 -7.72 -0.61
CA GLN A 492 -15.25 -6.61 -1.57
C GLN A 492 -16.36 -6.79 -2.59
N ILE A 493 -17.11 -5.72 -2.81
CA ILE A 493 -18.15 -5.63 -3.83
C ILE A 493 -17.73 -4.54 -4.81
N SER A 494 -17.87 -4.80 -6.10
CA SER A 494 -17.72 -3.78 -7.14
C SER A 494 -18.83 -3.98 -8.18
N TYR A 495 -19.49 -2.87 -8.53
CA TYR A 495 -20.51 -2.85 -9.58
C TYR A 495 -20.24 -1.69 -10.54
N ARG A 496 -20.01 -2.02 -11.78
CA ARG A 496 -19.78 -1.05 -12.85
C ARG A 496 -20.91 -1.10 -13.86
N ILE A 497 -21.38 0.07 -14.25
CA ILE A 497 -22.33 0.26 -15.35
C ILE A 497 -21.66 1.13 -16.39
N ASN A 498 -21.52 0.64 -17.60
CA ASN A 498 -20.94 1.35 -18.74
C ASN A 498 -22.04 1.60 -19.77
N ARG A 499 -22.58 2.80 -19.81
CA ARG A 499 -23.52 3.28 -20.82
C ARG A 499 -22.87 4.41 -21.63
N THR A 500 -23.41 4.69 -22.78
CA THR A 500 -22.84 5.71 -23.70
C THR A 500 -22.72 7.08 -23.05
N ILE A 501 -23.71 7.51 -22.27
CA ILE A 501 -23.77 8.84 -21.68
C ILE A 501 -23.18 8.87 -20.27
N TYR A 502 -23.40 7.82 -19.48
CA TYR A 502 -22.95 7.76 -18.09
C TYR A 502 -22.31 6.44 -17.73
N LYS A 503 -21.34 6.50 -16.84
CA LYS A 503 -20.67 5.35 -16.25
C LYS A 503 -20.78 5.44 -14.74
N TRP A 504 -21.18 4.35 -14.11
CA TRP A 504 -21.22 4.23 -12.66
C TRP A 504 -20.19 3.21 -12.20
N HIS A 505 -19.54 3.51 -11.10
CA HIS A 505 -18.71 2.55 -10.39
C HIS A 505 -19.00 2.66 -8.90
N LEU A 506 -19.65 1.62 -8.37
CA LEU A 506 -19.98 1.50 -6.96
C LEU A 506 -19.08 0.43 -6.35
N GLY A 507 -18.59 0.68 -5.15
CA GLY A 507 -17.75 -0.29 -4.45
C GLY A 507 -17.93 -0.22 -2.94
N ALA A 508 -17.74 -1.37 -2.31
CA ALA A 508 -17.69 -1.51 -0.87
C ALA A 508 -16.62 -2.54 -0.50
N THR A 509 -15.84 -2.22 0.52
CA THR A 509 -14.90 -3.15 1.13
C THR A 509 -15.16 -3.22 2.63
N TYR A 510 -15.02 -4.41 3.19
CA TYR A 510 -15.17 -4.65 4.62
C TYR A 510 -14.12 -5.65 5.08
N ALA A 511 -13.53 -5.39 6.24
CA ALA A 511 -12.65 -6.30 6.94
C ALA A 511 -13.09 -6.49 8.40
N TYR A 512 -13.17 -7.75 8.80
CA TYR A 512 -13.19 -8.19 10.19
C TYR A 512 -11.81 -8.73 10.53
N THR A 513 -11.16 -8.18 11.57
CA THR A 513 -9.80 -8.55 11.94
C THR A 513 -9.69 -8.77 13.44
N ARG A 514 -9.44 -9.98 13.85
CA ARG A 514 -9.15 -10.36 15.22
C ARG A 514 -7.70 -10.80 15.33
N SER A 515 -6.84 -9.92 15.85
CA SER A 515 -5.41 -10.15 16.04
C SER A 515 -5.10 -10.26 17.53
N LEU A 516 -4.84 -11.48 18.01
CA LEU A 516 -4.75 -11.78 19.44
C LEU A 516 -3.32 -12.12 19.85
N ASN A 517 -2.87 -11.49 20.93
CA ASN A 517 -1.70 -11.96 21.66
C ASN A 517 -2.02 -13.31 22.31
N LYS A 518 -1.19 -14.34 22.05
CA LYS A 518 -1.38 -15.71 22.54
C LYS A 518 -0.39 -16.12 23.63
N LYS A 519 0.54 -15.25 23.99
CA LYS A 519 1.55 -15.51 25.02
C LYS A 519 1.78 -14.22 25.83
N GLY A 520 1.80 -14.32 27.14
CA GLY A 520 2.14 -13.21 28.01
C GLY A 520 3.55 -12.69 27.77
N LEU A 521 3.80 -11.42 28.08
CA LEU A 521 5.09 -10.76 27.92
C LEU A 521 6.15 -11.36 28.87
N ASN A 522 5.70 -11.93 29.99
CA ASN A 522 6.51 -12.70 30.93
C ASN A 522 5.66 -13.82 31.54
N ALA A 523 6.25 -14.64 32.43
CA ALA A 523 5.59 -15.79 33.02
C ALA A 523 4.36 -15.41 33.89
N TYR A 524 4.29 -14.19 34.40
CA TYR A 524 3.23 -13.68 35.29
C TYR A 524 2.17 -12.84 34.57
N ASP A 525 2.44 -12.49 33.29
CA ASP A 525 1.53 -11.66 32.50
C ASP A 525 0.40 -12.49 31.88
N VAL A 526 -0.68 -12.65 32.66
CA VAL A 526 -1.92 -13.28 32.16
C VAL A 526 -2.87 -12.24 31.55
N ALA A 527 -2.74 -10.97 31.92
CA ALA A 527 -3.67 -9.91 31.55
C ALA A 527 -3.69 -9.62 30.04
N THR A 528 -2.57 -9.83 29.34
CA THR A 528 -2.43 -9.57 27.90
C THR A 528 -2.77 -10.78 27.02
N ILE A 529 -2.98 -11.96 27.60
CA ILE A 529 -3.28 -13.19 26.84
C ILE A 529 -4.71 -13.13 26.27
N ASN A 530 -4.84 -13.49 24.98
CA ASN A 530 -6.09 -13.43 24.20
C ASN A 530 -6.67 -12.01 24.02
N LYS A 531 -5.88 -10.97 24.25
CA LYS A 531 -6.25 -9.59 24.01
C LYS A 531 -5.94 -9.17 22.57
N GLN A 532 -6.75 -8.24 22.06
CA GLN A 532 -6.55 -7.64 20.73
C GLN A 532 -5.26 -6.84 20.70
N LEU A 533 -4.49 -6.92 19.61
CA LEU A 533 -3.31 -6.08 19.46
C LEU A 533 -3.68 -4.59 19.42
N PRO A 534 -2.86 -3.71 20.01
CA PRO A 534 -3.10 -2.27 19.98
C PRO A 534 -3.18 -1.71 18.56
N TYR A 535 -4.05 -0.70 18.39
CA TYR A 535 -4.27 0.01 17.12
C TYR A 535 -4.73 -0.89 15.96
N VAL A 536 -5.36 -2.02 16.24
CA VAL A 536 -5.98 -2.88 15.23
C VAL A 536 -7.50 -2.81 15.38
N PRO A 537 -8.24 -2.16 14.46
CA PRO A 537 -9.69 -2.16 14.49
C PRO A 537 -10.24 -3.55 14.21
N ILE A 538 -11.27 -3.96 14.95
CA ILE A 538 -11.95 -5.23 14.70
C ILE A 538 -12.76 -5.15 13.40
N HIS A 539 -13.36 -3.99 13.11
CA HIS A 539 -14.16 -3.75 11.93
C HIS A 539 -13.63 -2.52 11.19
N ALA A 540 -13.38 -2.67 9.90
CA ALA A 540 -13.07 -1.58 8.99
C ALA A 540 -13.93 -1.69 7.74
N ALA A 541 -14.49 -0.58 7.27
CA ALA A 541 -15.31 -0.55 6.06
C ALA A 541 -15.00 0.69 5.22
N ARG A 542 -15.07 0.54 3.91
CA ARG A 542 -14.96 1.62 2.94
C ARG A 542 -16.07 1.47 1.92
N THR A 543 -16.67 2.56 1.50
CA THR A 543 -17.57 2.56 0.35
C THR A 543 -17.24 3.71 -0.56
N PHE A 544 -17.48 3.51 -1.84
CA PHE A 544 -17.40 4.60 -2.80
C PHE A 544 -18.50 4.49 -3.84
N ALA A 545 -18.92 5.64 -4.32
CA ALA A 545 -19.81 5.77 -5.46
C ALA A 545 -19.25 6.84 -6.41
N LYS A 546 -18.94 6.44 -7.63
CA LYS A 546 -18.40 7.31 -8.68
C LYS A 546 -19.33 7.31 -9.87
N ILE A 547 -19.68 8.49 -10.34
CA ILE A 547 -20.40 8.70 -11.58
C ILE A 547 -19.56 9.54 -12.53
N SER A 548 -19.53 9.14 -13.79
CA SER A 548 -18.99 9.95 -14.87
C SER A 548 -20.07 10.14 -15.92
N CYS A 549 -20.35 11.40 -16.29
CA CYS A 549 -21.34 11.76 -17.28
C CYS A 549 -20.72 12.77 -18.24
N LYS A 550 -20.47 12.35 -19.49
CA LYS A 550 -19.72 13.16 -20.47
C LYS A 550 -18.40 13.65 -19.88
N THR A 551 -18.26 14.95 -19.67
CA THR A 551 -17.07 15.63 -19.12
C THR A 551 -17.10 15.77 -17.59
N TRP A 552 -18.22 15.46 -16.94
CA TRP A 552 -18.37 15.57 -15.49
C TRP A 552 -18.07 14.28 -14.78
N ILE A 553 -17.49 14.40 -13.59
CA ILE A 553 -17.23 13.31 -12.67
C ILE A 553 -17.65 13.74 -11.27
N ALA A 554 -18.32 12.86 -10.55
CA ALA A 554 -18.59 13.05 -9.13
C ALA A 554 -18.28 11.75 -8.37
N GLU A 555 -17.83 11.89 -7.14
CA GLU A 555 -17.42 10.76 -6.31
C GLU A 555 -17.75 11.05 -4.84
N VAL A 556 -18.25 10.03 -4.17
CA VAL A 556 -18.50 10.01 -2.72
C VAL A 556 -17.74 8.84 -2.14
N ASN A 557 -16.98 9.07 -1.08
CA ASN A 557 -16.20 8.04 -0.38
C ASN A 557 -16.57 8.06 1.11
N THR A 558 -16.68 6.89 1.72
CA THR A 558 -16.81 6.76 3.17
C THR A 558 -15.70 5.89 3.73
N GLU A 559 -15.28 6.22 4.93
CA GLU A 559 -14.34 5.44 5.72
C GLU A 559 -14.93 5.21 7.11
N PHE A 560 -14.94 3.95 7.58
CA PHE A 560 -15.32 3.58 8.94
C PHE A 560 -14.24 2.70 9.56
N ASN A 561 -13.88 2.99 10.81
CA ASN A 561 -13.05 2.14 11.65
C ASN A 561 -13.66 2.04 13.05
N SER A 562 -13.79 0.82 13.57
CA SER A 562 -14.29 0.58 14.92
C SER A 562 -13.31 1.07 15.98
N LEU A 563 -13.72 1.01 17.26
CA LEU A 563 -12.88 1.26 18.41
C LEU A 563 -11.56 0.46 18.33
N ARG A 564 -10.46 1.07 18.77
CA ARG A 564 -9.11 0.48 18.84
C ARG A 564 -8.57 0.64 20.25
N TYR A 565 -8.01 -0.42 20.80
CA TYR A 565 -7.26 -0.35 22.06
C TYR A 565 -5.90 0.28 21.81
N THR A 566 -5.39 1.05 22.77
CA THR A 566 -4.04 1.64 22.71
C THR A 566 -3.01 0.83 23.49
N THR A 567 -3.46 -0.06 24.37
CA THR A 567 -2.64 -0.95 25.21
C THR A 567 -2.95 -2.42 24.99
N LEU A 568 -2.00 -3.28 25.33
CA LEU A 568 -2.08 -4.71 25.06
C LEU A 568 -3.04 -5.45 26.01
N ASP A 569 -3.31 -4.92 27.23
CA ASP A 569 -4.28 -5.45 28.20
C ASP A 569 -5.74 -5.13 27.83
N ASN A 570 -5.94 -4.29 26.81
CA ASN A 570 -7.24 -3.80 26.36
C ASN A 570 -8.03 -3.07 27.45
N ALA A 571 -7.35 -2.25 28.25
CA ALA A 571 -8.00 -1.45 29.27
C ALA A 571 -9.08 -0.55 28.68
N ALA A 572 -10.28 -0.52 29.29
CA ALA A 572 -11.44 0.18 28.73
C ALA A 572 -11.26 1.70 28.59
N HIS A 573 -10.41 2.31 29.42
CA HIS A 573 -10.10 3.74 29.40
C HIS A 573 -8.96 4.10 28.43
N GLN A 574 -8.27 3.11 27.85
CA GLN A 574 -7.18 3.28 26.90
C GLN A 574 -7.63 2.82 25.51
N THR A 575 -8.50 3.62 24.93
CA THR A 575 -9.11 3.34 23.63
C THR A 575 -9.12 4.58 22.74
N LEU A 576 -9.12 4.35 21.45
CA LEU A 576 -9.49 5.33 20.44
C LEU A 576 -10.90 5.03 19.95
N GLU A 577 -11.76 6.04 19.99
CA GLU A 577 -13.15 5.93 19.59
C GLU A 577 -13.30 5.52 18.11
N ALA A 578 -14.40 4.84 17.82
CA ALA A 578 -14.79 4.56 16.45
C ALA A 578 -15.05 5.87 15.70
N TYR A 579 -14.70 5.90 14.41
CA TYR A 579 -14.99 7.07 13.57
C TYR A 579 -15.52 6.68 12.20
N ALA A 580 -16.30 7.61 11.62
CA ALA A 580 -16.75 7.53 10.25
C ALA A 580 -16.44 8.87 9.54
N LEU A 581 -15.83 8.80 8.38
CA LEU A 581 -15.53 9.96 7.55
C LEU A 581 -16.33 9.88 6.25
N LEU A 582 -16.79 11.04 5.78
CA LEU A 582 -17.45 11.20 4.50
C LEU A 582 -16.68 12.23 3.68
N SER A 583 -16.29 11.87 2.46
CA SER A 583 -15.64 12.77 1.51
C SER A 583 -16.41 12.80 0.20
N VAL A 584 -16.50 13.98 -0.40
CA VAL A 584 -17.18 14.18 -1.69
C VAL A 584 -16.26 14.93 -2.64
N SER A 585 -16.34 14.62 -3.92
CA SER A 585 -15.65 15.40 -4.94
C SER A 585 -16.48 15.51 -6.21
N ALA A 586 -16.29 16.63 -6.92
CA ALA A 586 -16.84 16.85 -8.24
C ALA A 586 -15.79 17.46 -9.16
N GLY A 587 -15.79 17.08 -10.42
CA GLY A 587 -14.82 17.58 -11.39
C GLY A 587 -15.41 17.68 -12.79
N LYS A 588 -14.73 18.47 -13.62
CA LYS A 588 -15.07 18.64 -15.03
C LYS A 588 -13.82 18.62 -15.87
N SER A 589 -13.84 17.86 -16.95
CA SER A 589 -12.79 17.86 -17.97
C SER A 589 -13.29 18.60 -19.21
N LEU A 590 -12.46 19.42 -19.81
CA LEU A 590 -12.72 20.18 -21.02
C LEU A 590 -11.63 19.91 -22.04
N GLN A 591 -12.01 19.62 -23.26
CA GLN A 591 -11.08 19.51 -24.38
C GLN A 591 -11.07 20.85 -25.12
N ILE A 592 -9.92 21.53 -25.12
CA ILE A 592 -9.71 22.79 -25.84
C ILE A 592 -8.64 22.54 -26.88
N LYS A 593 -9.05 22.35 -28.14
CA LYS A 593 -8.19 21.92 -29.24
C LYS A 593 -7.48 20.60 -28.89
N LYS A 594 -6.15 20.62 -28.75
CA LYS A 594 -5.33 19.45 -28.38
C LYS A 594 -5.08 19.32 -26.87
N THR A 595 -5.51 20.30 -26.08
CA THR A 595 -5.25 20.39 -24.65
C THR A 595 -6.46 19.87 -23.86
N GLU A 596 -6.25 18.89 -23.00
CA GLU A 596 -7.24 18.44 -22.01
C GLU A 596 -7.02 19.20 -20.70
N THR A 597 -8.02 19.93 -20.23
CA THR A 597 -7.99 20.65 -18.97
C THR A 597 -9.03 20.07 -18.03
N SER A 598 -8.67 19.78 -16.80
CA SER A 598 -9.62 19.32 -15.79
C SER A 598 -9.48 20.09 -14.48
N ILE A 599 -10.60 20.33 -13.84
CA ILE A 599 -10.69 20.88 -12.49
C ILE A 599 -11.48 19.91 -11.62
N ARG A 600 -11.02 19.69 -10.41
CA ARG A 600 -11.70 18.88 -9.38
C ARG A 600 -11.75 19.64 -8.07
N LEU A 601 -12.91 19.67 -7.47
CA LEU A 601 -13.16 20.19 -6.11
C LEU A 601 -13.43 18.99 -5.21
N GLN A 602 -12.83 18.97 -4.04
CA GLN A 602 -12.96 17.88 -3.07
C GLN A 602 -13.17 18.46 -1.67
N ILE A 603 -14.06 17.85 -0.92
CA ILE A 603 -14.29 18.14 0.50
C ILE A 603 -14.03 16.83 1.25
N ASN A 604 -13.01 16.82 2.07
CA ASN A 604 -12.69 15.71 2.96
C ASN A 604 -13.34 15.93 4.32
N ASN A 605 -13.68 14.82 5.00
CA ASN A 605 -14.32 14.86 6.31
C ASN A 605 -15.49 15.86 6.36
N LEU A 606 -16.44 15.71 5.43
CA LEU A 606 -17.58 16.63 5.23
C LEU A 606 -18.37 16.87 6.52
N LEU A 607 -18.47 15.86 7.38
CA LEU A 607 -19.21 15.94 8.65
C LEU A 607 -18.41 16.59 9.78
N ASN A 608 -17.15 16.98 9.53
CA ASN A 608 -16.22 17.57 10.51
C ASN A 608 -16.02 16.70 11.75
N THR A 609 -15.96 15.38 11.56
CA THR A 609 -15.74 14.42 12.64
C THR A 609 -14.33 14.58 13.21
N TYR A 610 -14.21 14.74 14.54
CA TYR A 610 -12.93 14.60 15.22
C TYR A 610 -12.52 13.13 15.26
N TYR A 611 -11.27 12.84 14.96
CA TYR A 611 -10.73 11.49 15.04
C TYR A 611 -9.22 11.47 15.26
N GLU A 612 -8.76 10.37 15.82
CA GLU A 612 -7.34 10.05 15.99
C GLU A 612 -7.08 8.65 15.43
N THR A 613 -5.95 8.46 14.79
CA THR A 613 -5.46 7.14 14.35
C THR A 613 -4.38 6.61 15.27
N ILE A 614 -3.66 7.50 15.92
CA ILE A 614 -2.73 7.28 17.02
C ILE A 614 -3.15 8.18 18.18
N GLU A 615 -3.05 7.68 19.38
CA GLU A 615 -3.44 8.36 20.60
C GLU A 615 -2.79 9.72 20.72
N SER A 616 -3.61 10.72 21.06
CA SER A 616 -3.20 12.12 21.24
C SER A 616 -2.60 12.77 19.99
N ARG A 617 -2.91 12.29 18.79
CA ARG A 617 -2.54 12.91 17.50
C ARG A 617 -3.80 13.29 16.75
N ALA A 618 -4.18 14.57 16.85
CA ALA A 618 -5.35 15.10 16.17
C ALA A 618 -5.19 15.03 14.65
N MET A 619 -6.24 14.62 13.96
CA MET A 619 -6.33 14.64 12.50
C MET A 619 -7.19 15.81 12.02
N PRO A 620 -6.99 16.31 10.78
CA PRO A 620 -7.73 17.44 10.26
C PRO A 620 -9.26 17.21 10.27
N GLY A 621 -10.02 18.22 10.67
CA GLY A 621 -11.45 18.29 10.46
C GLY A 621 -11.79 18.45 8.99
N ARG A 622 -12.98 19.04 8.69
CA ARG A 622 -13.40 19.34 7.32
C ARG A 622 -12.38 20.19 6.60
N ASN A 623 -12.00 19.75 5.40
CA ASN A 623 -11.03 20.46 4.59
C ASN A 623 -11.38 20.38 3.09
N PHE A 624 -10.88 21.34 2.34
CA PHE A 624 -11.15 21.54 0.93
C PHE A 624 -9.85 21.36 0.13
N LEU A 625 -9.98 20.77 -1.06
CA LEU A 625 -8.89 20.62 -2.01
C LEU A 625 -9.40 20.92 -3.42
N THR A 626 -8.71 21.78 -4.14
CA THR A 626 -8.92 22.02 -5.57
C THR A 626 -7.72 21.46 -6.32
N THR A 627 -7.97 20.67 -7.35
CA THR A 627 -6.94 20.15 -8.26
C THR A 627 -7.22 20.64 -9.66
N PHE A 628 -6.21 21.21 -10.29
CA PHE A 628 -6.22 21.65 -11.68
C PHE A 628 -5.17 20.89 -12.47
N ILE A 629 -5.56 20.27 -13.58
CA ILE A 629 -4.65 19.49 -14.44
C ILE A 629 -4.81 19.95 -15.88
N VAL A 630 -3.68 20.18 -16.55
CA VAL A 630 -3.61 20.48 -17.97
C VAL A 630 -2.72 19.45 -18.65
N LYS A 631 -3.21 18.84 -19.74
CA LYS A 631 -2.47 17.87 -20.57
C LYS A 631 -2.39 18.37 -21.99
N PHE A 632 -1.21 18.27 -22.57
CA PHE A 632 -0.89 18.72 -23.93
C PHE A 632 -0.54 17.57 -24.85
#